data_89abd76e5cfa7c10e8111e6a7a9b0f0c
#
_entry.id   89abd76e5cfa7c10e8111e6a7a9b0f0c
#
_cell.length_a   1.000
_cell.length_b   1.000
_cell.length_c   1.000
_cell.angle_alpha   90.00
_cell.angle_beta   90.00
_cell.angle_gamma   90.00
#
_symmetry.space_group_name_H-M   'P 1'
#
loop_
_entity.id
_entity.type
_entity.pdbx_description
1 polymer ?
#
loop_
_entity_poly.entity_id
_entity_poly.type
_entity_poly.pdbx_seq_one_letter_code
_entity_poly.pdbx_strand_id
1 'polypeptide(L)'
;MNFLRRYKDFYKNNGLIKTLQKIILKPLRYLNKKIAYKNLRVSRNKIFSHKSLKDRFTYIYSSHYWPSKESVSGPGSEIENTKNIRKEISKLIQEYEIKSFLDVPCGDFNWIKSIINKNVQYVGGDIVKELIDQNNKKFSQPNIQFIEIDIIENRLPTSDILLCRDCLIHFSTNNIKKFFKNYANSDIKYILLTSYESIKKNLEHNNEINDGDFRPLFLMKHPFNLPTPLAKIEDKDVEHGENSDLKCYLYLYSKNQFNID
;
A
#
# COMPACT_ATOMS: atom_id res chain seq x y z
N MET A 1 -5.37 36.39 -31.50
CA MET A 1 -4.18 36.53 -32.41
C MET A 1 -2.91 35.79 -31.93
N ASN A 2 -2.82 35.31 -30.69
CA ASN A 2 -1.59 34.69 -30.13
C ASN A 2 -1.42 33.17 -30.37
N PHE A 3 -2.47 32.42 -30.68
CA PHE A 3 -2.40 30.96 -30.76
C PHE A 3 -1.66 30.49 -32.04
N LEU A 4 -2.06 30.96 -33.21
CA LEU A 4 -1.46 30.58 -34.50
C LEU A 4 0.01 30.99 -34.59
N ARG A 5 0.37 32.16 -34.05
CA ARG A 5 1.76 32.63 -33.99
C ARG A 5 2.63 31.70 -33.17
N ARG A 6 2.16 31.26 -32.00
CA ARG A 6 2.89 30.33 -31.12
C ARG A 6 3.14 28.95 -31.75
N TYR A 7 2.22 28.45 -32.56
CA TYR A 7 2.44 27.20 -33.30
C TYR A 7 3.33 27.35 -34.51
N LYS A 8 3.28 28.49 -35.19
CA LYS A 8 4.18 28.82 -36.32
C LYS A 8 5.65 28.92 -35.88
N ASP A 9 5.88 29.55 -34.72
CA ASP A 9 7.22 29.64 -34.11
C ASP A 9 7.71 28.28 -33.62
N PHE A 10 6.83 27.47 -33.04
CA PHE A 10 7.17 26.11 -32.62
C PHE A 10 7.49 25.20 -33.81
N TYR A 11 6.74 25.32 -34.92
CA TYR A 11 7.00 24.62 -36.19
C TYR A 11 8.37 24.93 -36.75
N LYS A 12 8.73 26.20 -36.82
CA LYS A 12 10.04 26.64 -37.31
C LYS A 12 11.19 26.00 -36.52
N ASN A 13 11.02 25.85 -35.22
CA ASN A 13 12.09 25.36 -34.35
C ASN A 13 12.11 23.83 -34.19
N ASN A 14 11.02 23.12 -34.46
CA ASN A 14 10.86 21.70 -34.10
C ASN A 14 10.34 20.81 -35.24
N GLY A 15 9.99 21.38 -36.40
CA GLY A 15 9.48 20.66 -37.56
C GLY A 15 8.02 20.19 -37.45
N LEU A 16 7.52 19.66 -38.58
CA LEU A 16 6.10 19.31 -38.77
C LEU A 16 5.61 18.23 -37.79
N ILE A 17 6.38 17.15 -37.61
CA ILE A 17 5.98 16.00 -36.81
C ILE A 17 5.77 16.41 -35.35
N LYS A 18 6.73 17.13 -34.75
CA LYS A 18 6.60 17.59 -33.35
C LYS A 18 5.47 18.61 -33.16
N THR A 19 5.24 19.43 -34.20
CA THR A 19 4.13 20.41 -34.18
C THR A 19 2.77 19.71 -34.22
N LEU A 20 2.58 18.71 -35.10
CA LEU A 20 1.39 17.89 -35.17
C LEU A 20 1.16 17.10 -33.88
N GLN A 21 2.21 16.52 -33.31
CA GLN A 21 2.12 15.85 -31.99
C GLN A 21 1.64 16.82 -30.92
N LYS A 22 2.12 18.05 -30.89
CA LYS A 22 1.70 19.06 -29.90
C LYS A 22 0.25 19.50 -30.10
N ILE A 23 -0.19 19.66 -31.36
CA ILE A 23 -1.55 20.11 -31.71
C ILE A 23 -2.58 18.99 -31.41
N ILE A 24 -2.27 17.75 -31.79
CA ILE A 24 -3.23 16.62 -31.72
C ILE A 24 -3.16 15.91 -30.37
N LEU A 25 -1.95 15.57 -29.92
CA LEU A 25 -1.79 14.72 -28.72
C LEU A 25 -2.01 15.47 -27.40
N LYS A 26 -1.74 16.78 -27.36
CA LYS A 26 -1.93 17.55 -26.13
C LYS A 26 -3.41 17.68 -25.72
N PRO A 27 -4.35 18.04 -26.62
CA PRO A 27 -5.77 18.02 -26.33
C PRO A 27 -6.31 16.64 -25.99
N LEU A 28 -5.85 15.58 -26.71
CA LEU A 28 -6.24 14.21 -26.44
C LEU A 28 -5.76 13.75 -25.07
N ARG A 29 -4.52 14.06 -24.68
CA ARG A 29 -3.98 13.78 -23.34
C ARG A 29 -4.76 14.52 -22.25
N TYR A 30 -5.15 15.77 -22.51
CA TYR A 30 -5.98 16.54 -21.58
C TYR A 30 -7.37 15.93 -21.42
N LEU A 31 -8.01 15.53 -22.52
CA LEU A 31 -9.32 14.88 -22.52
C LEU A 31 -9.26 13.53 -21.79
N ASN A 32 -8.24 12.71 -22.09
CA ASN A 32 -8.02 11.41 -21.41
C ASN A 32 -7.81 11.60 -19.90
N LYS A 33 -7.02 12.61 -19.49
CA LYS A 33 -6.87 12.95 -18.08
C LYS A 33 -8.21 13.34 -17.45
N LYS A 34 -9.00 14.18 -18.11
CA LYS A 34 -10.32 14.61 -17.61
C LYS A 34 -11.30 13.45 -17.46
N ILE A 35 -11.30 12.52 -18.43
CA ILE A 35 -12.10 11.28 -18.35
C ILE A 35 -11.60 10.39 -17.22
N ALA A 36 -10.29 10.19 -17.10
CA ALA A 36 -9.70 9.41 -16.02
C ALA A 36 -10.03 9.99 -14.63
N TYR A 37 -9.94 11.30 -14.44
CA TYR A 37 -10.37 11.97 -13.20
C TYR A 37 -11.85 11.78 -12.91
N LYS A 38 -12.72 11.88 -13.95
CA LYS A 38 -14.16 11.65 -13.78
C LYS A 38 -14.45 10.21 -13.34
N ASN A 39 -13.81 9.24 -13.99
CA ASN A 39 -13.95 7.82 -13.67
C ASN A 39 -13.43 7.51 -12.25
N LEU A 40 -12.28 8.05 -11.88
CA LEU A 40 -11.73 7.92 -10.53
C LEU A 40 -12.67 8.49 -9.47
N ARG A 41 -13.23 9.68 -9.71
CA ARG A 41 -14.22 10.30 -8.81
C ARG A 41 -15.48 9.46 -8.65
N VAL A 42 -15.99 8.88 -9.75
CA VAL A 42 -17.16 7.99 -9.71
C VAL A 42 -16.85 6.73 -8.90
N SER A 43 -15.70 6.11 -9.14
CA SER A 43 -15.26 4.91 -8.41
C SER A 43 -15.05 5.21 -6.92
N ARG A 44 -14.43 6.34 -6.58
CA ARG A 44 -14.25 6.79 -5.19
C ARG A 44 -15.59 7.01 -4.48
N ASN A 45 -16.57 7.65 -5.13
CA ASN A 45 -17.91 7.83 -4.57
C ASN A 45 -18.61 6.49 -4.30
N LYS A 46 -18.39 5.48 -5.16
CA LYS A 46 -18.91 4.12 -4.94
C LYS A 46 -18.25 3.44 -3.73
N ILE A 47 -16.93 3.56 -3.56
CA ILE A 47 -16.25 3.07 -2.34
C ILE A 47 -16.92 3.64 -1.10
N PHE A 48 -17.14 4.96 -1.05
CA PHE A 48 -17.71 5.63 0.12
C PHE A 48 -19.22 5.41 0.30
N SER A 49 -19.95 4.91 -0.70
CA SER A 49 -21.33 4.48 -0.54
C SER A 49 -21.48 3.21 0.30
N HIS A 50 -20.43 2.41 0.40
CA HIS A 50 -20.39 1.23 1.26
C HIS A 50 -20.14 1.62 2.72
N LYS A 51 -20.91 1.02 3.64
CA LYS A 51 -20.88 1.40 5.07
C LYS A 51 -19.77 0.73 5.84
N SER A 52 -19.53 -0.57 5.57
CA SER A 52 -18.51 -1.35 6.29
C SER A 52 -17.15 -1.28 5.60
N LEU A 53 -16.09 -1.48 6.38
CA LEU A 53 -14.73 -1.60 5.88
C LEU A 53 -14.63 -2.78 4.90
N LYS A 54 -15.21 -3.92 5.26
CA LYS A 54 -15.26 -5.12 4.42
C LYS A 54 -15.88 -4.85 3.06
N ASP A 55 -17.05 -4.20 3.00
CA ASP A 55 -17.73 -3.92 1.73
C ASP A 55 -16.90 -2.97 0.86
N ARG A 56 -16.24 -1.98 1.46
CA ARG A 56 -15.34 -1.05 0.74
C ARG A 56 -14.19 -1.78 0.08
N PHE A 57 -13.46 -2.60 0.82
CA PHE A 57 -12.32 -3.34 0.27
C PHE A 57 -12.75 -4.46 -0.67
N THR A 58 -13.89 -5.10 -0.44
CA THR A 58 -14.49 -6.05 -1.40
C THR A 58 -14.83 -5.35 -2.73
N TYR A 59 -15.39 -4.12 -2.68
CA TYR A 59 -15.63 -3.34 -3.89
C TYR A 59 -14.32 -2.93 -4.58
N ILE A 60 -13.31 -2.46 -3.84
CA ILE A 60 -11.99 -2.12 -4.36
C ILE A 60 -11.39 -3.33 -5.12
N TYR A 61 -11.43 -4.50 -4.50
CA TYR A 61 -10.96 -5.76 -5.10
C TYR A 61 -11.75 -6.12 -6.37
N SER A 62 -13.08 -6.22 -6.28
CA SER A 62 -13.95 -6.67 -7.37
C SER A 62 -13.98 -5.70 -8.57
N SER A 63 -13.75 -4.41 -8.33
CA SER A 63 -13.70 -3.38 -9.37
C SER A 63 -12.32 -3.19 -10.00
N HIS A 64 -11.30 -3.94 -9.55
CA HIS A 64 -9.89 -3.74 -9.94
C HIS A 64 -9.49 -2.26 -9.82
N TYR A 65 -9.83 -1.65 -8.67
CA TYR A 65 -9.62 -0.22 -8.43
C TYR A 65 -8.15 0.18 -8.53
N TRP A 66 -7.24 -0.69 -8.09
CA TRP A 66 -5.79 -0.53 -8.26
C TRP A 66 -5.31 -1.29 -9.51
N PRO A 67 -5.18 -0.62 -10.67
CA PRO A 67 -4.90 -1.30 -11.92
C PRO A 67 -3.46 -1.83 -11.96
N SER A 68 -3.31 -3.14 -12.03
CA SER A 68 -2.06 -3.82 -12.33
C SER A 68 -2.36 -5.04 -13.21
N LYS A 69 -1.40 -5.43 -14.03
CA LYS A 69 -1.49 -6.65 -14.86
C LYS A 69 -1.02 -7.89 -14.11
N GLU A 70 -0.37 -7.71 -12.97
CA GLU A 70 0.32 -8.77 -12.24
C GLU A 70 -0.35 -9.09 -10.90
N SER A 71 -0.82 -8.07 -10.18
CA SER A 71 -1.38 -8.23 -8.83
C SER A 71 -2.70 -7.49 -8.68
N VAL A 72 -3.69 -8.12 -8.06
CA VAL A 72 -4.95 -7.45 -7.70
C VAL A 72 -4.79 -6.42 -6.59
N SER A 73 -3.68 -6.45 -5.87
CA SER A 73 -3.31 -5.48 -4.84
C SER A 73 -2.63 -4.24 -5.40
N GLY A 74 -2.56 -4.11 -6.72
CA GLY A 74 -2.04 -2.93 -7.41
C GLY A 74 -0.54 -2.97 -7.72
N PRO A 75 -0.02 -1.90 -8.35
CA PRO A 75 1.37 -1.84 -8.83
C PRO A 75 2.42 -1.97 -7.72
N GLY A 76 2.12 -1.53 -6.51
CA GLY A 76 3.00 -1.66 -5.34
C GLY A 76 3.33 -3.12 -5.01
N SER A 77 2.48 -4.07 -5.41
CA SER A 77 2.64 -5.51 -5.15
C SER A 77 3.22 -6.29 -6.34
N GLU A 78 3.69 -5.61 -7.38
CA GLU A 78 4.39 -6.24 -8.51
C GLU A 78 5.80 -6.70 -8.10
N ILE A 79 6.29 -7.77 -8.73
CA ILE A 79 7.59 -8.38 -8.40
C ILE A 79 8.75 -7.39 -8.54
N GLU A 80 8.75 -6.60 -9.58
CA GLU A 80 9.83 -5.61 -9.79
C GLU A 80 9.81 -4.50 -8.74
N ASN A 81 8.62 -4.05 -8.35
CA ASN A 81 8.46 -2.98 -7.36
C ASN A 81 8.79 -3.44 -5.93
N THR A 82 8.66 -4.73 -5.64
CA THR A 82 8.93 -5.34 -4.32
C THR A 82 10.35 -5.89 -4.17
N LYS A 83 11.23 -5.73 -5.16
CA LYS A 83 12.56 -6.34 -5.17
C LYS A 83 13.39 -6.04 -3.92
N ASN A 84 13.44 -4.78 -3.49
CA ASN A 84 14.21 -4.39 -2.31
C ASN A 84 13.61 -4.96 -1.03
N ILE A 85 12.31 -4.79 -0.80
CA ILE A 85 11.66 -5.29 0.42
C ILE A 85 11.72 -6.82 0.53
N ARG A 86 11.62 -7.56 -0.59
CA ARG A 86 11.81 -9.02 -0.59
C ARG A 86 13.19 -9.43 -0.09
N LYS A 87 14.24 -8.75 -0.56
CA LYS A 87 15.61 -8.99 -0.13
C LYS A 87 15.80 -8.69 1.35
N GLU A 88 15.36 -7.52 1.79
CA GLU A 88 15.61 -7.07 3.16
C GLU A 88 14.72 -7.79 4.19
N ILE A 89 13.46 -8.12 3.87
CA ILE A 89 12.61 -8.96 4.74
C ILE A 89 13.19 -10.38 4.86
N SER A 90 13.75 -10.95 3.78
CA SER A 90 14.42 -12.26 3.87
C SER A 90 15.59 -12.26 4.84
N LYS A 91 16.38 -11.17 4.89
CA LYS A 91 17.46 -11.01 5.87
C LYS A 91 16.92 -10.87 7.30
N LEU A 92 15.84 -10.06 7.46
CA LEU A 92 15.19 -9.84 8.74
C LEU A 92 14.66 -11.16 9.32
N ILE A 93 14.04 -12.01 8.49
CA ILE A 93 13.57 -13.35 8.89
C ILE A 93 14.72 -14.17 9.48
N GLN A 94 15.91 -14.08 8.91
CA GLN A 94 17.10 -14.79 9.40
C GLN A 94 17.68 -14.14 10.66
N GLU A 95 17.87 -12.82 10.64
CA GLU A 95 18.48 -12.05 11.73
C GLU A 95 17.68 -12.12 13.03
N TYR A 96 16.34 -12.03 12.93
CA TYR A 96 15.42 -12.08 14.08
C TYR A 96 14.90 -13.50 14.36
N GLU A 97 15.44 -14.52 13.68
CA GLU A 97 15.04 -15.92 13.82
C GLU A 97 13.52 -16.15 13.74
N ILE A 98 12.84 -15.45 12.81
CA ILE A 98 11.38 -15.49 12.62
C ILE A 98 10.97 -16.91 12.19
N LYS A 99 10.10 -17.55 12.96
CA LYS A 99 9.53 -18.86 12.69
C LYS A 99 8.05 -18.79 12.30
N SER A 100 7.36 -17.73 12.69
CA SER A 100 5.95 -17.50 12.38
C SER A 100 5.75 -16.07 11.85
N PHE A 101 5.06 -15.98 10.71
CA PHE A 101 4.88 -14.73 9.94
C PHE A 101 3.40 -14.52 9.66
N LEU A 102 2.83 -13.46 10.20
CA LEU A 102 1.49 -12.99 9.91
C LEU A 102 1.55 -11.83 8.92
N ASP A 103 0.81 -11.92 7.83
CA ASP A 103 0.75 -10.90 6.77
C ASP A 103 -0.70 -10.43 6.59
N VAL A 104 -1.02 -9.21 7.01
CA VAL A 104 -2.38 -8.65 6.96
C VAL A 104 -2.33 -7.16 6.58
N PRO A 105 -2.88 -6.79 5.41
CA PRO A 105 -3.54 -7.63 4.40
C PRO A 105 -2.54 -8.36 3.52
N CYS A 106 -2.77 -9.64 3.24
CA CYS A 106 -1.88 -10.45 2.43
C CYS A 106 -2.07 -10.25 0.91
N GLY A 107 -3.19 -9.64 0.50
CA GLY A 107 -3.54 -9.52 -0.90
C GLY A 107 -3.54 -10.88 -1.62
N ASP A 108 -3.08 -10.91 -2.87
CA ASP A 108 -3.05 -12.11 -3.71
C ASP A 108 -1.78 -12.98 -3.54
N PHE A 109 -1.03 -12.75 -2.46
CA PHE A 109 0.20 -13.50 -2.15
C PHE A 109 1.27 -13.40 -3.26
N ASN A 110 1.19 -12.40 -4.15
CA ASN A 110 2.02 -12.34 -5.35
C ASN A 110 3.52 -12.29 -5.04
N TRP A 111 3.97 -11.31 -4.30
CA TRP A 111 5.39 -11.08 -4.08
C TRP A 111 5.96 -11.81 -2.86
N ILE A 112 5.18 -11.91 -1.78
CA ILE A 112 5.63 -12.46 -0.49
C ILE A 112 5.93 -13.96 -0.57
N LYS A 113 5.23 -14.70 -1.45
CA LYS A 113 5.45 -16.15 -1.67
C LYS A 113 6.89 -16.52 -1.99
N SER A 114 7.66 -15.58 -2.58
CA SER A 114 9.05 -15.83 -2.98
C SER A 114 10.04 -15.82 -1.81
N ILE A 115 9.63 -15.33 -0.64
CA ILE A 115 10.50 -15.22 0.54
C ILE A 115 10.07 -16.14 1.69
N ILE A 116 8.86 -16.68 1.64
CA ILE A 116 8.39 -17.65 2.63
C ILE A 116 8.92 -19.05 2.28
N ASN A 117 9.78 -19.57 3.13
CA ASN A 117 10.33 -20.91 2.99
C ASN A 117 9.67 -21.91 3.96
N LYS A 118 9.97 -23.21 3.81
CA LYS A 118 9.36 -24.29 4.60
C LYS A 118 9.56 -24.21 6.11
N ASN A 119 10.54 -23.41 6.56
CA ASN A 119 10.84 -23.27 7.99
C ASN A 119 10.05 -22.13 8.66
N VAL A 120 9.27 -21.37 7.88
CA VAL A 120 8.44 -20.27 8.35
C VAL A 120 6.98 -20.67 8.26
N GLN A 121 6.27 -20.65 9.38
CA GLN A 121 4.82 -20.78 9.40
C GLN A 121 4.20 -19.46 8.97
N TYR A 122 3.54 -19.44 7.83
CA TYR A 122 2.94 -18.23 7.26
C TYR A 122 1.42 -18.28 7.39
N VAL A 123 0.85 -17.18 7.88
CA VAL A 123 -0.58 -16.94 7.88
C VAL A 123 -0.83 -15.63 7.12
N GLY A 124 -1.46 -15.74 5.96
CA GLY A 124 -1.96 -14.59 5.20
C GLY A 124 -3.40 -14.28 5.60
N GLY A 125 -3.66 -13.04 5.97
CA GLY A 125 -5.00 -12.57 6.31
C GLY A 125 -5.46 -11.44 5.41
N ASP A 126 -6.74 -11.44 5.05
CA ASP A 126 -7.38 -10.33 4.33
C ASP A 126 -8.86 -10.24 4.70
N ILE A 127 -9.43 -9.05 4.60
CA ILE A 127 -10.85 -8.81 4.88
C ILE A 127 -11.75 -9.27 3.72
N VAL A 128 -11.17 -9.47 2.52
CA VAL A 128 -11.87 -9.87 1.29
C VAL A 128 -11.93 -11.40 1.20
N LYS A 129 -13.08 -11.96 1.56
CA LYS A 129 -13.29 -13.41 1.60
C LYS A 129 -12.97 -14.12 0.28
N GLU A 130 -13.41 -13.57 -0.85
CA GLU A 130 -13.18 -14.18 -2.17
C GLU A 130 -11.68 -14.33 -2.48
N LEU A 131 -10.88 -13.32 -2.12
CA LEU A 131 -9.43 -13.34 -2.28
C LEU A 131 -8.79 -14.43 -1.42
N ILE A 132 -9.23 -14.57 -0.18
CA ILE A 132 -8.78 -15.62 0.74
C ILE A 132 -9.15 -17.02 0.22
N ASP A 133 -10.37 -17.21 -0.27
CA ASP A 133 -10.80 -18.49 -0.86
C ASP A 133 -9.92 -18.87 -2.08
N GLN A 134 -9.57 -17.88 -2.92
CA GLN A 134 -8.66 -18.11 -4.06
C GLN A 134 -7.25 -18.45 -3.61
N ASN A 135 -6.72 -17.74 -2.61
CA ASN A 135 -5.38 -17.98 -2.05
C ASN A 135 -5.30 -19.39 -1.44
N ASN A 136 -6.31 -19.78 -0.65
CA ASN A 136 -6.39 -21.11 -0.05
C ASN A 136 -6.37 -22.19 -1.14
N LYS A 137 -7.15 -22.03 -2.20
CA LYS A 137 -7.21 -22.99 -3.31
C LYS A 137 -5.88 -23.11 -4.06
N LYS A 138 -5.13 -21.99 -4.19
CA LYS A 138 -3.92 -21.94 -5.04
C LYS A 138 -2.64 -22.22 -4.29
N PHE A 139 -2.55 -21.83 -3.01
CA PHE A 139 -1.26 -21.68 -2.33
C PHE A 139 -1.19 -22.34 -0.96
N SER A 140 -2.30 -22.86 -0.38
CA SER A 140 -2.24 -23.54 0.91
C SER A 140 -1.29 -24.73 0.89
N GLN A 141 -0.46 -24.81 1.93
CA GLN A 141 0.54 -25.85 2.17
C GLN A 141 0.62 -26.09 3.69
N PRO A 142 1.30 -27.14 4.17
CA PRO A 142 1.39 -27.40 5.61
C PRO A 142 1.89 -26.22 6.45
N ASN A 143 2.73 -25.36 5.87
CA ASN A 143 3.25 -24.15 6.52
C ASN A 143 2.67 -22.83 5.98
N ILE A 144 1.68 -22.86 5.08
CA ILE A 144 1.06 -21.66 4.48
C ILE A 144 -0.46 -21.80 4.57
N GLN A 145 -1.09 -20.88 5.29
CA GLN A 145 -2.53 -20.80 5.49
C GLN A 145 -3.04 -19.40 5.18
N PHE A 146 -4.32 -19.31 4.79
CA PHE A 146 -4.98 -18.01 4.57
C PHE A 146 -6.29 -17.96 5.33
N ILE A 147 -6.56 -16.83 5.98
CA ILE A 147 -7.74 -16.61 6.83
C ILE A 147 -8.45 -15.31 6.45
N GLU A 148 -9.77 -15.32 6.49
CA GLU A 148 -10.53 -14.07 6.44
C GLU A 148 -10.40 -13.39 7.81
N ILE A 149 -9.91 -12.14 7.83
CA ILE A 149 -9.68 -11.39 9.06
C ILE A 149 -9.83 -9.89 8.85
N ASP A 150 -10.56 -9.25 9.75
CA ASP A 150 -10.53 -7.79 9.92
C ASP A 150 -9.43 -7.45 10.94
N ILE A 151 -8.39 -6.78 10.47
CA ILE A 151 -7.21 -6.43 11.28
C ILE A 151 -7.55 -5.50 12.46
N ILE A 152 -8.71 -4.83 12.41
CA ILE A 152 -9.18 -3.90 13.44
C ILE A 152 -9.99 -4.63 14.52
N GLU A 153 -10.91 -5.52 14.12
CA GLU A 153 -11.93 -6.07 15.00
C GLU A 153 -11.62 -7.50 15.47
N ASN A 154 -10.89 -8.29 14.65
CA ASN A 154 -10.62 -9.68 15.00
C ASN A 154 -9.33 -9.82 15.82
N ARG A 155 -9.30 -10.79 16.73
CA ARG A 155 -8.06 -11.16 17.43
C ARG A 155 -7.01 -11.60 16.43
N LEU A 156 -5.81 -11.00 16.49
CA LEU A 156 -4.69 -11.35 15.62
C LEU A 156 -4.10 -12.71 16.05
N PRO A 157 -3.82 -13.63 15.11
CA PRO A 157 -3.09 -14.86 15.39
C PRO A 157 -1.71 -14.57 16.00
N THR A 158 -1.32 -15.42 16.95
CA THR A 158 0.05 -15.34 17.53
C THR A 158 1.10 -15.59 16.46
N SER A 159 2.10 -14.71 16.38
CA SER A 159 3.22 -14.83 15.45
C SER A 159 4.45 -14.10 15.97
N ASP A 160 5.63 -14.41 15.41
CA ASP A 160 6.83 -13.67 15.75
C ASP A 160 6.79 -12.26 15.14
N ILE A 161 6.23 -12.12 13.93
CA ILE A 161 6.13 -10.84 13.24
C ILE A 161 4.80 -10.68 12.50
N LEU A 162 4.26 -9.45 12.52
CA LEU A 162 3.16 -9.00 11.67
C LEU A 162 3.70 -8.06 10.59
N LEU A 163 3.42 -8.36 9.33
CA LEU A 163 3.55 -7.41 8.23
C LEU A 163 2.20 -6.74 7.97
N CYS A 164 2.16 -5.43 8.06
CA CYS A 164 1.00 -4.62 7.67
C CYS A 164 1.46 -3.56 6.65
N ARG A 165 1.60 -4.01 5.40
CA ARG A 165 2.09 -3.20 4.29
C ARG A 165 0.95 -2.61 3.50
N ASP A 166 1.07 -1.32 3.16
CA ASP A 166 0.12 -0.55 2.32
C ASP A 166 -1.36 -0.67 2.74
N CYS A 167 -1.60 -0.86 4.05
CA CYS A 167 -2.92 -1.00 4.64
C CYS A 167 -3.36 0.28 5.36
N LEU A 168 -2.61 0.70 6.37
CA LEU A 168 -2.97 1.82 7.24
C LEU A 168 -3.02 3.17 6.51
N ILE A 169 -2.36 3.29 5.37
CA ILE A 169 -2.43 4.44 4.47
C ILE A 169 -3.84 4.66 3.89
N HIS A 170 -4.68 3.62 3.96
CA HIS A 170 -6.07 3.63 3.51
C HIS A 170 -7.10 3.72 4.65
N PHE A 171 -6.64 3.87 5.90
CA PHE A 171 -7.52 3.90 7.07
C PHE A 171 -7.66 5.30 7.66
N SER A 172 -8.84 5.62 8.17
CA SER A 172 -9.08 6.77 9.03
C SER A 172 -8.17 6.74 10.26
N THR A 173 -7.87 7.89 10.84
CA THR A 173 -7.07 7.98 12.07
C THR A 173 -7.67 7.14 13.21
N ASN A 174 -9.00 7.13 13.31
CA ASN A 174 -9.69 6.32 14.32
C ASN A 174 -9.43 4.81 14.13
N ASN A 175 -9.51 4.30 12.90
CA ASN A 175 -9.27 2.89 12.61
C ASN A 175 -7.79 2.50 12.77
N ILE A 176 -6.85 3.40 12.50
CA ILE A 176 -5.43 3.16 12.82
C ILE A 176 -5.22 3.03 14.34
N LYS A 177 -5.87 3.87 15.16
CA LYS A 177 -5.80 3.76 16.63
C LYS A 177 -6.39 2.43 17.14
N LYS A 178 -7.52 2.00 16.57
CA LYS A 178 -8.10 0.68 16.86
C LYS A 178 -7.16 -0.46 16.51
N PHE A 179 -6.54 -0.40 15.32
CA PHE A 179 -5.53 -1.37 14.90
C PHE A 179 -4.36 -1.44 15.90
N PHE A 180 -3.80 -0.31 16.32
CA PHE A 180 -2.72 -0.30 17.31
C PHE A 180 -3.15 -0.90 18.64
N LYS A 181 -4.38 -0.61 19.09
CA LYS A 181 -4.95 -1.25 20.29
C LYS A 181 -5.08 -2.77 20.12
N ASN A 182 -5.54 -3.24 18.96
CA ASN A 182 -5.65 -4.67 18.66
C ASN A 182 -4.26 -5.34 18.65
N TYR A 183 -3.27 -4.71 18.01
CA TYR A 183 -1.88 -5.17 18.03
C TYR A 183 -1.30 -5.21 19.44
N ALA A 184 -1.49 -4.17 20.25
CA ALA A 184 -1.03 -4.12 21.64
C ALA A 184 -1.62 -5.26 22.50
N ASN A 185 -2.84 -5.73 22.20
CA ASN A 185 -3.49 -6.86 22.86
C ASN A 185 -3.10 -8.24 22.30
N SER A 186 -2.29 -8.29 21.24
CA SER A 186 -1.83 -9.55 20.62
C SER A 186 -0.56 -10.09 21.30
N ASP A 187 -0.16 -11.32 20.97
CA ASP A 187 1.12 -11.92 21.40
C ASP A 187 2.20 -11.83 20.31
N ILE A 188 2.09 -10.86 19.39
CA ILE A 188 3.01 -10.65 18.30
C ILE A 188 4.22 -9.86 18.79
N LYS A 189 5.45 -10.35 18.52
CA LYS A 189 6.70 -9.75 19.03
C LYS A 189 7.15 -8.51 18.23
N TYR A 190 7.06 -8.59 16.90
CA TYR A 190 7.51 -7.54 15.98
C TYR A 190 6.43 -7.15 15.01
N ILE A 191 6.51 -5.92 14.49
CA ILE A 191 5.61 -5.44 13.44
C ILE A 191 6.38 -4.63 12.41
N LEU A 192 6.06 -4.87 11.13
CA LEU A 192 6.50 -4.08 9.98
C LEU A 192 5.33 -3.26 9.46
N LEU A 193 5.49 -1.94 9.41
CA LEU A 193 4.46 -0.98 9.02
C LEU A 193 4.93 -0.06 7.91
N THR A 194 4.09 0.17 6.90
CA THR A 194 4.33 1.24 5.92
C THR A 194 4.32 2.60 6.60
N SER A 195 5.37 3.38 6.37
CA SER A 195 5.47 4.78 6.78
C SER A 195 6.19 5.60 5.71
N TYR A 196 5.87 6.87 5.64
CA TYR A 196 6.52 7.83 4.76
C TYR A 196 7.46 8.75 5.53
N GLU A 197 8.48 9.23 4.84
CA GLU A 197 9.31 10.35 5.25
C GLU A 197 9.32 11.40 4.13
N SER A 198 9.46 12.66 4.49
CA SER A 198 9.60 13.74 3.51
C SER A 198 10.97 14.40 3.62
N ILE A 199 11.59 14.69 2.48
CA ILE A 199 12.79 15.53 2.40
C ILE A 199 12.46 16.94 2.94
N LYS A 200 11.23 17.39 2.72
CA LYS A 200 10.70 18.66 3.22
C LYS A 200 9.91 18.41 4.50
N LYS A 201 10.51 18.65 5.66
CA LYS A 201 9.90 18.39 6.99
C LYS A 201 8.53 19.03 7.21
N ASN A 202 8.24 20.17 6.57
CA ASN A 202 6.93 20.85 6.67
C ASN A 202 5.78 20.10 5.95
N LEU A 203 6.05 19.05 5.18
CA LEU A 203 5.04 18.21 4.54
C LEU A 203 4.66 16.98 5.36
N GLU A 204 5.35 16.71 6.48
CA GLU A 204 5.12 15.54 7.32
C GLU A 204 3.95 15.76 8.27
N HIS A 205 2.72 15.67 7.77
CA HIS A 205 1.51 15.74 8.58
C HIS A 205 0.48 14.70 8.11
N ASN A 206 -0.26 14.15 9.07
CA ASN A 206 -1.27 13.13 8.81
C ASN A 206 -2.64 13.79 8.60
N ASN A 207 -3.06 13.91 7.34
CA ASN A 207 -4.40 14.37 7.01
C ASN A 207 -5.44 13.30 7.38
N GLU A 208 -6.63 13.70 7.81
CA GLU A 208 -7.74 12.76 7.99
C GLU A 208 -8.29 12.33 6.64
N ILE A 209 -8.63 11.04 6.53
CA ILE A 209 -9.25 10.44 5.35
C ILE A 209 -10.41 9.53 5.75
N ASN A 210 -11.29 9.24 4.80
CA ASN A 210 -12.25 8.14 4.95
C ASN A 210 -11.55 6.80 4.63
N ASP A 211 -11.95 5.74 5.33
CA ASP A 211 -11.44 4.40 5.03
C ASP A 211 -11.65 4.02 3.56
N GLY A 212 -10.63 3.48 2.90
CA GLY A 212 -10.59 3.18 1.48
C GLY A 212 -10.08 4.34 0.61
N ASP A 213 -9.79 5.52 1.19
CA ASP A 213 -9.05 6.60 0.52
C ASP A 213 -7.53 6.37 0.64
N PHE A 214 -6.71 7.32 0.28
CA PHE A 214 -5.26 7.24 0.36
C PHE A 214 -4.66 8.51 0.97
N ARG A 215 -3.65 8.32 1.84
CA ARG A 215 -2.71 9.37 2.25
C ARG A 215 -1.32 8.79 2.51
N PRO A 216 -0.24 9.55 2.32
CA PRO A 216 1.05 9.22 2.93
C PRO A 216 0.88 9.23 4.46
N LEU A 217 1.41 8.20 5.13
CA LEU A 217 1.28 8.02 6.57
C LEU A 217 2.63 8.25 7.25
N PHE A 218 2.69 9.19 8.19
CA PHE A 218 3.90 9.54 8.94
C PHE A 218 3.77 9.04 10.37
N LEU A 219 4.16 7.79 10.63
CA LEU A 219 3.93 7.13 11.92
C LEU A 219 4.64 7.80 13.09
N MET A 220 5.79 8.44 12.85
CA MET A 220 6.54 9.18 13.89
C MET A 220 5.99 10.58 14.16
N LYS A 221 4.89 11.00 13.50
CA LYS A 221 4.27 12.31 13.65
C LYS A 221 2.89 12.20 14.29
N HIS A 222 2.43 13.35 14.82
CA HIS A 222 1.07 13.47 15.34
C HIS A 222 0.03 12.96 14.29
N PRO A 223 -1.00 12.22 14.67
CA PRO A 223 -1.42 11.87 16.04
C PRO A 223 -0.85 10.54 16.55
N PHE A 224 0.04 9.87 15.82
CA PHE A 224 0.54 8.54 16.18
C PHE A 224 1.78 8.60 17.08
N ASN A 225 2.74 9.49 16.77
CA ASN A 225 3.95 9.73 17.55
C ASN A 225 4.72 8.46 17.93
N LEU A 226 4.74 7.45 17.03
CA LEU A 226 5.50 6.25 17.29
C LEU A 226 6.99 6.57 17.48
N PRO A 227 7.72 5.82 18.30
CA PRO A 227 9.14 6.04 18.54
C PRO A 227 9.96 5.77 17.28
N THR A 228 11.27 5.99 17.36
CA THR A 228 12.21 5.61 16.30
C THR A 228 12.14 4.08 16.08
N PRO A 229 11.95 3.61 14.83
CA PRO A 229 11.90 2.18 14.54
C PRO A 229 13.24 1.50 14.77
N LEU A 230 13.23 0.19 15.04
CA LEU A 230 14.43 -0.66 15.16
C LEU A 230 15.18 -0.74 13.83
N ALA A 231 14.45 -0.81 12.73
CA ALA A 231 14.99 -0.84 11.38
C ALA A 231 14.05 -0.16 10.38
N LYS A 232 14.61 0.31 9.27
CA LYS A 232 13.88 0.89 8.14
C LYS A 232 14.28 0.13 6.88
N ILE A 233 13.29 -0.32 6.13
CA ILE A 233 13.48 -0.94 4.82
C ILE A 233 12.84 -0.01 3.78
N GLU A 234 13.65 0.48 2.83
CA GLU A 234 13.11 1.33 1.76
C GLU A 234 12.17 0.51 0.87
N ASP A 235 10.94 0.99 0.70
CA ASP A 235 9.95 0.44 -0.21
C ASP A 235 9.83 1.35 -1.43
N LYS A 236 9.50 0.80 -2.59
CA LYS A 236 9.34 1.60 -3.79
C LYS A 236 8.01 2.34 -3.75
N ASP A 237 8.09 3.67 -3.70
CA ASP A 237 6.91 4.52 -3.82
C ASP A 237 6.43 4.59 -5.27
N VAL A 238 5.43 3.80 -5.61
CA VAL A 238 4.84 3.77 -6.95
C VAL A 238 3.79 4.87 -7.18
N GLU A 239 3.25 5.44 -6.10
CA GLU A 239 2.21 6.47 -6.14
C GLU A 239 2.78 7.84 -6.49
N HIS A 240 3.91 8.21 -5.88
CA HIS A 240 4.53 9.53 -6.04
C HIS A 240 5.70 9.54 -7.02
N GLY A 241 6.27 8.34 -7.33
CA GLY A 241 7.39 8.18 -8.26
C GLY A 241 8.76 8.60 -7.71
N GLU A 242 9.81 8.32 -8.48
CA GLU A 242 11.21 8.46 -8.05
C GLU A 242 11.65 9.90 -7.75
N ASN A 243 11.00 10.90 -8.34
CA ASN A 243 11.32 12.33 -8.16
C ASN A 243 10.47 12.99 -7.07
N SER A 244 9.76 12.21 -6.27
CA SER A 244 8.95 12.71 -5.16
C SER A 244 9.81 13.21 -4.00
N ASP A 245 9.34 14.26 -3.33
CA ASP A 245 9.89 14.67 -2.02
C ASP A 245 9.55 13.64 -0.91
N LEU A 246 8.73 12.63 -1.20
CA LEU A 246 8.34 11.56 -0.29
C LEU A 246 9.14 10.29 -0.56
N LYS A 247 9.47 9.59 0.53
CA LYS A 247 10.07 8.26 0.51
C LYS A 247 9.21 7.32 1.33
N CYS A 248 8.99 6.12 0.80
CA CYS A 248 8.23 5.06 1.45
C CYS A 248 9.16 4.06 2.12
N TYR A 249 8.80 3.62 3.31
CA TYR A 249 9.56 2.64 4.10
C TYR A 249 8.63 1.63 4.77
N LEU A 250 9.17 0.46 5.06
CA LEU A 250 8.66 -0.43 6.09
C LEU A 250 9.46 -0.19 7.37
N TYR A 251 8.77 0.21 8.43
CA TYR A 251 9.34 0.44 9.76
C TYR A 251 9.15 -0.79 10.63
N LEU A 252 10.26 -1.32 11.15
CA LEU A 252 10.23 -2.41 12.12
C LEU A 252 10.14 -1.84 13.54
N TYR A 253 9.17 -2.34 14.29
CA TYR A 253 9.04 -2.08 15.72
C TYR A 253 8.96 -3.39 16.51
N SER A 254 9.46 -3.38 17.73
CA SER A 254 9.13 -4.42 18.71
C SER A 254 7.86 -4.05 19.47
N LYS A 255 7.17 -5.04 20.00
CA LYS A 255 5.97 -4.83 20.82
C LYS A 255 6.19 -3.87 22.01
N ASN A 256 7.37 -3.97 22.66
CA ASN A 256 7.72 -3.13 23.79
C ASN A 256 7.83 -1.63 23.48
N GLN A 257 7.91 -1.27 22.20
CA GLN A 257 7.91 0.12 21.74
C GLN A 257 6.48 0.69 21.58
N PHE A 258 5.44 -0.17 21.63
CA PHE A 258 4.04 0.25 21.55
C PHE A 258 3.43 0.37 22.95
N ASN A 259 3.84 1.38 23.71
CA ASN A 259 3.13 1.82 24.90
C ASN A 259 2.00 2.75 24.44
N ILE A 260 0.86 2.16 24.11
CA ILE A 260 -0.36 2.90 23.76
C ILE A 260 -1.20 2.95 25.04
N ASP A 261 -1.04 4.04 25.79
CA ASP A 261 -1.94 4.42 26.88
C ASP A 261 -3.29 4.90 26.33
#